data_5577b8eb61920a45a98aeadcc1d1f44f
#
_entry.id   5577b8eb61920a45a98aeadcc1d1f44f
#
_cell.length_a   1.000
_cell.length_b   1.000
_cell.length_c   1.000
_cell.angle_alpha   90.00
_cell.angle_beta   90.00
_cell.angle_gamma   90.00
#
_symmetry.space_group_name_H-M   'P 1'
#
loop_
_entity.id
_entity.type
_entity.pdbx_description
1 polymer ?
#
loop_
_entity_poly.entity_id
_entity_poly.type
_entity_poly.pdbx_seq_one_letter_code
_entity_poly.pdbx_strand_id
1 'polypeptide(L)'
;MHRFFSVRQGLAGCVALLLAVSCREPMSVERFVGGAEPYVFTVDMGDTTAVYDFDLYTRIDDRPEVVRDLKELHLQISWTSPSDTTFREDVYMPMNGRVSFFSRQARAPYRAGVRPSEAGEWTISIRTPEAPQGLQGMGLCVRKKR
;
A
#
# COMPACT_ATOMS: atom_id res chain seq x y z
N MET A 1 27.82 68.90 -35.69
CA MET A 1 27.67 67.58 -36.27
C MET A 1 27.59 66.57 -35.12
N HIS A 2 26.41 66.14 -34.78
CA HIS A 2 26.21 65.14 -33.75
C HIS A 2 25.78 63.83 -34.39
N ARG A 3 26.67 62.82 -34.26
CA ARG A 3 26.31 61.44 -34.65
C ARG A 3 25.76 60.72 -33.40
N PHE A 4 24.50 60.40 -33.44
CA PHE A 4 23.85 59.52 -32.46
C PHE A 4 24.20 58.09 -32.80
N PHE A 5 24.94 57.43 -31.93
CA PHE A 5 25.09 55.97 -31.96
C PHE A 5 23.93 55.34 -31.21
N SER A 6 23.09 54.71 -31.96
CA SER A 6 22.01 53.86 -31.40
C SER A 6 22.62 52.51 -31.06
N VAL A 7 22.74 52.22 -29.78
CA VAL A 7 23.07 50.88 -29.27
C VAL A 7 21.79 50.08 -29.20
N ARG A 8 21.61 49.17 -30.15
CA ARG A 8 20.60 48.14 -30.07
C ARG A 8 21.13 47.09 -29.10
N GLN A 9 20.58 47.12 -27.89
CA GLN A 9 20.70 45.99 -26.94
C GLN A 9 19.81 44.88 -27.43
N GLY A 10 20.43 43.82 -27.95
CA GLY A 10 19.75 42.54 -28.19
C GLY A 10 19.48 41.84 -26.85
N LEU A 11 18.22 41.79 -26.47
CA LEU A 11 17.78 40.93 -25.39
C LEU A 11 17.82 39.49 -25.89
N ALA A 12 18.89 38.79 -25.54
CA ALA A 12 18.92 37.33 -25.65
C ALA A 12 18.06 36.76 -24.56
N GLY A 13 16.81 36.46 -24.89
CA GLY A 13 15.90 35.72 -24.02
C GLY A 13 16.37 34.31 -23.83
N CYS A 14 17.08 34.02 -22.74
CA CYS A 14 17.26 32.67 -22.25
C CYS A 14 15.91 32.14 -21.77
N VAL A 15 15.20 31.46 -22.65
CA VAL A 15 14.09 30.61 -22.26
C VAL A 15 14.72 29.39 -21.57
N ALA A 16 14.86 29.47 -20.26
CA ALA A 16 15.15 28.30 -19.43
C ALA A 16 13.91 27.40 -19.47
N LEU A 17 13.97 26.39 -20.31
CA LEU A 17 13.00 25.30 -20.33
C LEU A 17 13.21 24.53 -19.02
N LEU A 18 12.49 24.93 -17.96
CA LEU A 18 12.36 24.13 -16.74
C LEU A 18 11.61 22.86 -17.12
N LEU A 19 12.36 21.84 -17.51
CA LEU A 19 11.86 20.47 -17.53
C LEU A 19 11.58 20.13 -16.06
N ALA A 20 10.37 20.41 -15.63
CA ALA A 20 9.83 19.85 -14.41
C ALA A 20 9.74 18.34 -14.63
N VAL A 21 10.81 17.64 -14.33
CA VAL A 21 10.79 16.20 -14.14
C VAL A 21 9.92 16.00 -12.89
N SER A 22 8.64 15.87 -13.12
CA SER A 22 7.70 15.42 -12.09
C SER A 22 8.05 13.98 -11.77
N CYS A 23 8.98 13.79 -10.85
CA CYS A 23 9.13 12.52 -10.15
C CYS A 23 7.83 12.34 -9.35
N ARG A 24 6.83 11.70 -9.97
CA ARG A 24 5.66 11.24 -9.25
C ARG A 24 6.15 10.11 -8.36
N GLU A 25 6.24 10.39 -7.07
CA GLU A 25 6.45 9.36 -6.08
C GLU A 25 5.35 8.30 -6.24
N PRO A 26 5.70 7.00 -6.14
CA PRO A 26 4.70 5.95 -6.19
C PRO A 26 3.67 6.23 -5.08
N MET A 27 2.39 6.31 -5.46
CA MET A 27 1.33 6.58 -4.50
C MET A 27 1.18 5.36 -3.58
N SER A 28 1.46 5.58 -2.30
CA SER A 28 1.31 4.57 -1.26
C SER A 28 0.13 4.94 -0.37
N VAL A 29 -0.76 3.99 -0.15
CA VAL A 29 -1.90 4.12 0.76
C VAL A 29 -1.80 3.04 1.82
N GLU A 30 -1.78 3.45 3.08
CA GLU A 30 -1.84 2.55 4.23
C GLU A 30 -3.17 2.74 4.96
N ARG A 31 -3.81 1.63 5.29
CA ARG A 31 -5.04 1.62 6.09
C ARG A 31 -5.00 0.48 7.09
N PHE A 32 -5.36 0.77 8.33
CA PHE A 32 -5.51 -0.19 9.40
C PHE A 32 -6.98 -0.28 9.81
N VAL A 33 -7.50 -1.50 9.88
CA VAL A 33 -8.85 -1.79 10.37
C VAL A 33 -8.74 -2.56 11.67
N GLY A 34 -9.21 -1.96 12.73
CA GLY A 34 -9.25 -2.57 14.07
C GLY A 34 -10.57 -3.26 14.36
N GLY A 35 -10.63 -3.90 15.54
CA GLY A 35 -11.84 -4.55 16.04
C GLY A 35 -11.98 -5.99 15.57
N ALA A 36 -13.23 -6.41 15.32
CA ALA A 36 -13.56 -7.78 14.94
C ALA A 36 -13.43 -8.01 13.43
N GLU A 37 -13.07 -9.24 13.05
CA GLU A 37 -13.12 -9.69 11.67
C GLU A 37 -14.55 -9.76 11.10
N PRO A 38 -14.77 -9.66 9.77
CA PRO A 38 -13.74 -9.51 8.74
C PRO A 38 -13.18 -8.10 8.67
N TYR A 39 -11.91 -8.00 8.31
CA TYR A 39 -11.26 -6.72 8.04
C TYR A 39 -11.41 -6.40 6.56
N VAL A 40 -12.13 -5.34 6.24
CA VAL A 40 -12.53 -5.01 4.87
C VAL A 40 -11.82 -3.75 4.41
N PHE A 41 -11.19 -3.86 3.23
CA PHE A 41 -10.47 -2.79 2.56
C PHE A 41 -11.05 -2.57 1.18
N THR A 42 -11.21 -1.31 0.81
CA THR A 42 -11.56 -0.91 -0.54
C THR A 42 -10.33 -0.30 -1.21
N VAL A 43 -9.97 -0.79 -2.37
CA VAL A 43 -8.81 -0.35 -3.14
C VAL A 43 -9.24 0.10 -4.52
N ASP A 44 -8.97 1.34 -4.86
CA ASP A 44 -9.18 1.85 -6.21
C ASP A 44 -8.03 1.42 -7.12
N MET A 45 -8.32 0.53 -8.05
CA MET A 45 -7.42 0.10 -9.12
C MET A 45 -7.98 0.51 -10.48
N GLY A 46 -8.31 1.79 -10.62
CA GLY A 46 -8.87 2.36 -11.84
C GLY A 46 -7.88 2.44 -13.01
N ASP A 47 -6.59 2.29 -12.76
CA ASP A 47 -5.54 2.31 -13.78
C ASP A 47 -5.06 0.88 -14.06
N THR A 48 -5.57 0.27 -15.13
CA THR A 48 -5.20 -1.09 -15.55
C THR A 48 -3.81 -1.19 -16.18
N THR A 49 -3.15 -0.06 -16.43
CA THR A 49 -1.77 0.01 -16.94
C THR A 49 -0.75 0.06 -15.82
N ALA A 50 -1.18 0.37 -14.61
CA ALA A 50 -0.34 0.39 -13.43
C ALA A 50 -0.14 -1.01 -12.84
N VAL A 51 0.90 -1.11 -12.02
CA VAL A 51 1.22 -2.30 -11.25
C VAL A 51 1.06 -1.96 -9.77
N TYR A 52 0.45 -2.86 -9.01
CA TYR A 52 0.19 -2.66 -7.60
C TYR A 52 0.91 -3.71 -6.76
N ASP A 53 1.57 -3.26 -5.70
CA ASP A 53 2.14 -4.13 -4.68
C ASP A 53 1.35 -3.98 -3.39
N PHE A 54 1.15 -5.09 -2.69
CA PHE A 54 0.39 -5.18 -1.45
C PHE A 54 1.24 -5.76 -0.35
N ASP A 55 1.29 -5.08 0.79
CA ASP A 55 1.83 -5.60 2.04
C ASP A 55 0.73 -5.69 3.08
N LEU A 56 0.82 -6.69 3.92
CA LEU A 56 -0.01 -6.84 5.12
C LEU A 56 0.79 -6.47 6.35
N TYR A 57 0.14 -5.87 7.32
CA TYR A 57 0.73 -5.63 8.63
C TYR A 57 -0.32 -5.80 9.74
N THR A 58 0.17 -6.13 10.92
CA THR A 58 -0.69 -6.36 12.07
C THR A 58 0.04 -6.07 13.36
N ARG A 59 -0.74 -6.00 14.44
CA ARG A 59 -0.25 -5.89 15.81
C ARG A 59 -1.02 -6.82 16.71
N ILE A 60 -0.30 -7.51 17.57
CA ILE A 60 -0.86 -8.37 18.63
C ILE A 60 -0.36 -7.84 19.96
N ASP A 61 -1.30 -7.55 20.85
CA ASP A 61 -1.05 -7.21 22.25
C ASP A 61 -1.66 -8.30 23.11
N ASP A 62 -0.81 -9.13 23.70
CA ASP A 62 -1.23 -10.32 24.42
C ASP A 62 -0.19 -10.68 25.50
N ARG A 63 -0.42 -11.80 26.18
CA ARG A 63 0.54 -12.34 27.14
C ARG A 63 1.88 -12.66 26.48
N PRO A 64 3.00 -12.56 27.24
CA PRO A 64 4.33 -12.76 26.66
C PRO A 64 4.50 -14.09 25.93
N GLU A 65 3.88 -15.17 26.40
CA GLU A 65 3.96 -16.49 25.78
C GLU A 65 3.31 -16.51 24.40
N VAL A 66 2.13 -15.87 24.25
CA VAL A 66 1.41 -15.77 22.99
C VAL A 66 2.21 -14.92 21.99
N VAL A 67 2.69 -13.76 22.46
CA VAL A 67 3.46 -12.82 21.63
C VAL A 67 4.75 -13.47 21.12
N ARG A 68 5.46 -14.22 21.99
CA ARG A 68 6.71 -14.86 21.65
C ARG A 68 6.54 -16.06 20.73
N ASP A 69 5.52 -16.88 20.96
CA ASP A 69 5.40 -18.21 20.34
C ASP A 69 4.64 -18.20 19.02
N LEU A 70 3.95 -17.12 18.69
CA LEU A 70 3.25 -17.00 17.42
C LEU A 70 4.25 -16.80 16.26
N LYS A 71 4.37 -17.82 15.40
CA LYS A 71 5.30 -17.83 14.28
C LYS A 71 4.69 -17.29 12.99
N GLU A 72 3.43 -17.60 12.78
CA GLU A 72 2.66 -17.18 11.61
C GLU A 72 1.19 -16.98 11.98
N LEU A 73 0.51 -16.17 11.20
CA LEU A 73 -0.91 -15.89 11.34
C LEU A 73 -1.65 -16.40 10.10
N HIS A 74 -2.59 -17.30 10.30
CA HIS A 74 -3.44 -17.81 9.23
C HIS A 74 -4.47 -16.75 8.83
N LEU A 75 -4.51 -16.43 7.56
CA LEU A 75 -5.43 -15.45 6.97
C LEU A 75 -6.25 -16.12 5.87
N GLN A 76 -7.55 -15.86 5.85
CA GLN A 76 -8.42 -16.17 4.73
C GLN A 76 -8.74 -14.86 4.02
N ILE A 77 -8.25 -14.71 2.80
CA ILE A 77 -8.35 -13.47 2.03
C ILE A 77 -9.28 -13.66 0.85
N SER A 78 -10.25 -12.77 0.71
CA SER A 78 -11.17 -12.72 -0.41
C SER A 78 -10.98 -11.43 -1.19
N TRP A 79 -10.90 -11.55 -2.51
CA TRP A 79 -10.88 -10.43 -3.44
C TRP A 79 -12.19 -10.40 -4.21
N THR A 80 -12.85 -9.25 -4.22
CA THR A 80 -14.06 -9.05 -5.01
C THR A 80 -13.82 -7.93 -6.02
N SER A 81 -13.99 -8.26 -7.29
CA SER A 81 -13.81 -7.31 -8.40
C SER A 81 -14.95 -6.31 -8.50
N PRO A 82 -14.80 -5.21 -9.28
CA PRO A 82 -15.90 -4.29 -9.56
C PRO A 82 -17.14 -4.95 -10.19
N SER A 83 -16.95 -6.05 -10.95
CA SER A 83 -18.05 -6.85 -11.53
C SER A 83 -18.59 -7.93 -10.59
N ASP A 84 -18.21 -7.89 -9.32
CA ASP A 84 -18.69 -8.80 -8.26
C ASP A 84 -18.20 -10.26 -8.38
N THR A 85 -17.10 -10.48 -9.09
CA THR A 85 -16.41 -11.77 -9.10
C THR A 85 -15.49 -11.89 -7.90
N THR A 86 -15.63 -12.95 -7.12
CA THR A 86 -14.84 -13.18 -5.91
C THR A 86 -13.93 -14.39 -6.06
N PHE A 87 -12.68 -14.25 -5.67
CA PHE A 87 -11.81 -15.39 -5.41
C PHE A 87 -11.25 -15.34 -3.97
N ARG A 88 -10.87 -16.52 -3.46
CA ARG A 88 -10.45 -16.71 -2.08
C ARG A 88 -9.16 -17.49 -2.02
N GLU A 89 -8.34 -17.18 -1.02
CA GLU A 89 -7.11 -17.90 -0.74
C GLU A 89 -6.79 -17.93 0.75
N ASP A 90 -6.05 -18.93 1.15
CA ASP A 90 -5.45 -19.03 2.48
C ASP A 90 -4.01 -18.56 2.41
N VAL A 91 -3.63 -17.69 3.33
CA VAL A 91 -2.29 -17.11 3.44
C VAL A 91 -1.78 -17.27 4.86
N TYR A 92 -0.52 -17.67 5.00
CA TYR A 92 0.16 -17.77 6.28
C TYR A 92 1.17 -16.63 6.38
N MET A 93 0.79 -15.59 7.10
CA MET A 93 1.62 -14.41 7.26
C MET A 93 2.70 -14.66 8.32
N PRO A 94 3.99 -14.55 7.98
CA PRO A 94 5.04 -14.68 8.98
C PRO A 94 4.98 -13.54 9.99
N MET A 95 5.05 -13.88 11.26
CA MET A 95 5.05 -12.91 12.36
C MET A 95 6.48 -12.51 12.74
N ASN A 96 7.26 -12.11 11.72
CA ASN A 96 8.63 -11.64 11.85
C ASN A 96 8.65 -10.12 11.95
N GLY A 97 8.66 -9.60 13.12
CA GLY A 97 8.66 -8.15 13.27
C GLY A 97 9.16 -7.71 14.62
N ARG A 98 8.89 -6.45 14.92
CA ARG A 98 9.26 -5.87 16.20
C ARG A 98 8.51 -6.57 17.33
N VAL A 99 9.25 -7.08 18.30
CA VAL A 99 8.74 -7.76 19.47
C VAL A 99 9.06 -6.94 20.71
N SER A 100 8.08 -6.71 21.55
CA SER A 100 8.22 -6.25 22.92
C SER A 100 7.63 -7.30 23.87
N PHE A 101 7.66 -7.04 25.17
CA PHE A 101 7.21 -8.03 26.15
C PHE A 101 5.75 -8.44 25.99
N PHE A 102 4.86 -7.47 25.71
CA PHE A 102 3.42 -7.69 25.55
C PHE A 102 2.90 -7.41 24.15
N SER A 103 3.75 -7.16 23.19
CA SER A 103 3.34 -6.73 21.86
C SER A 103 4.24 -7.29 20.77
N ARG A 104 3.64 -7.65 19.66
CA ARG A 104 4.36 -7.99 18.42
C ARG A 104 3.71 -7.25 17.26
N GLN A 105 4.54 -6.58 16.49
CA GLN A 105 4.15 -6.01 15.20
C GLN A 105 4.79 -6.83 14.09
N ALA A 106 4.05 -7.08 13.03
CA ALA A 106 4.58 -7.76 11.87
C ALA A 106 4.11 -7.08 10.59
N ARG A 107 4.99 -7.10 9.59
CA ARG A 107 4.70 -6.64 8.24
C ARG A 107 5.30 -7.66 7.26
N ALA A 108 4.54 -8.04 6.27
CA ALA A 108 5.00 -8.98 5.25
C ALA A 108 4.48 -8.58 3.87
N PRO A 109 5.28 -8.81 2.81
CA PRO A 109 4.78 -8.74 1.44
C PRO A 109 3.66 -9.77 1.25
N TYR A 110 2.61 -9.36 0.55
CA TYR A 110 1.50 -10.26 0.26
C TYR A 110 1.43 -10.58 -1.25
N ARG A 111 1.28 -9.55 -2.05
CA ARG A 111 1.29 -9.67 -3.50
C ARG A 111 2.09 -8.56 -4.13
N ALA A 112 2.88 -8.90 -5.13
CA ALA A 112 3.66 -7.95 -5.91
C ALA A 112 3.33 -8.07 -7.40
N GLY A 113 3.43 -6.96 -8.12
CA GLY A 113 3.24 -6.95 -9.56
C GLY A 113 1.81 -7.23 -10.01
N VAL A 114 0.82 -6.88 -9.21
CA VAL A 114 -0.59 -7.10 -9.54
C VAL A 114 -1.03 -6.11 -10.62
N ARG A 115 -1.54 -6.64 -11.72
CA ARG A 115 -2.23 -5.88 -12.77
C ARG A 115 -3.71 -6.21 -12.70
N PRO A 116 -4.59 -5.23 -12.40
CA PRO A 116 -6.01 -5.51 -12.30
C PRO A 116 -6.57 -5.93 -13.67
N SER A 117 -7.39 -6.97 -13.68
CA SER A 117 -8.12 -7.43 -14.85
C SER A 117 -9.30 -6.52 -15.20
N GLU A 118 -9.75 -5.75 -14.24
CA GLU A 118 -10.84 -4.80 -14.31
C GLU A 118 -10.45 -3.49 -13.65
N ALA A 119 -10.79 -2.36 -14.28
CA ALA A 119 -10.65 -1.05 -13.67
C ALA A 119 -11.78 -0.81 -12.67
N GLY A 120 -11.46 -0.22 -11.54
CA GLY A 120 -12.43 0.21 -10.55
C GLY A 120 -12.07 -0.15 -9.12
N GLU A 121 -13.08 -0.18 -8.30
CA GLU A 121 -12.97 -0.42 -6.88
C GLU A 121 -13.01 -1.93 -6.57
N TRP A 122 -11.93 -2.42 -5.96
CA TRP A 122 -11.80 -3.79 -5.51
C TRP A 122 -11.99 -3.85 -4.00
N THR A 123 -12.66 -4.88 -3.53
CA THR A 123 -12.82 -5.14 -2.10
C THR A 123 -11.96 -6.31 -1.68
N ILE A 124 -11.13 -6.11 -0.64
CA ILE A 124 -10.31 -7.13 -0.03
C ILE A 124 -10.84 -7.36 1.39
N SER A 125 -11.25 -8.58 1.67
CA SER A 125 -11.77 -8.99 2.98
C SER A 125 -10.85 -10.03 3.60
N ILE A 126 -10.44 -9.80 4.84
CA ILE A 126 -9.50 -10.68 5.55
C ILE A 126 -10.19 -11.23 6.80
N ARG A 127 -10.16 -12.55 6.95
CA ARG A 127 -10.54 -13.26 8.16
C ARG A 127 -9.31 -13.88 8.81
N THR A 128 -9.36 -13.99 10.12
CA THR A 128 -8.28 -14.53 10.95
C THR A 128 -8.81 -15.64 11.85
N PRO A 129 -9.13 -16.84 11.29
CA PRO A 129 -9.93 -17.85 12.00
C PRO A 129 -9.30 -18.40 13.27
N GLU A 130 -7.97 -18.37 13.37
CA GLU A 130 -7.21 -18.92 14.50
C GLU A 130 -6.37 -17.85 15.21
N ALA A 131 -6.78 -16.59 15.10
CA ALA A 131 -6.02 -15.50 15.70
C ALA A 131 -6.12 -15.53 17.23
N PRO A 132 -5.03 -15.12 17.94
CA PRO A 132 -5.08 -14.89 19.37
C PRO A 132 -6.04 -13.73 19.68
N GLN A 133 -6.62 -13.75 20.89
CA GLN A 133 -7.55 -12.71 21.33
C GLN A 133 -6.95 -11.30 21.32
N GLY A 134 -5.64 -11.21 21.51
CA GLY A 134 -4.90 -9.93 21.49
C GLY A 134 -4.63 -9.34 20.12
N LEU A 135 -5.13 -9.94 19.04
CA LEU A 135 -5.03 -9.35 17.71
C LEU A 135 -5.79 -8.03 17.64
N GLN A 136 -5.06 -6.96 17.32
CA GLN A 136 -5.63 -5.61 17.32
C GLN A 136 -6.35 -5.25 16.01
N GLY A 137 -6.05 -5.95 14.92
CA GLY A 137 -6.61 -5.71 13.61
C GLY A 137 -5.65 -6.10 12.50
N MET A 138 -6.01 -5.73 11.28
CA MET A 138 -5.20 -5.94 10.09
C MET A 138 -4.98 -4.64 9.36
N GLY A 139 -3.80 -4.49 8.79
CA GLY A 139 -3.44 -3.37 7.94
C GLY A 139 -3.09 -3.81 6.53
N LEU A 140 -3.41 -2.97 5.58
CA LEU A 140 -3.08 -3.13 4.17
C LEU A 140 -2.31 -1.90 3.68
N CYS A 141 -1.16 -2.12 3.07
CA CYS A 141 -0.41 -1.11 2.35
C CYS A 141 -0.46 -1.43 0.86
N VAL A 142 -0.89 -0.47 0.07
CA VAL A 142 -0.98 -0.59 -1.39
C VAL A 142 -0.04 0.44 -2.02
N ARG A 143 0.88 -0.03 -2.85
CA ARG A 143 1.80 0.82 -3.62
C ARG A 143 1.49 0.70 -5.10
N LYS A 144 1.15 1.82 -5.71
CA LYS A 144 0.95 1.91 -7.15
C LYS A 144 2.26 2.28 -7.82
N LYS A 145 2.66 1.51 -8.81
CA LYS A 145 3.83 1.74 -9.66
C LYS A 145 3.37 1.93 -11.12
N ARG A 146 4.07 2.76 -11.82
CA ARG A 146 3.86 2.99 -13.26
C ARG A 146 5.02 2.44 -14.06
#